data_963128b45d5f7d17cc140cefe9d3d811
#
_entry.id   963128b45d5f7d17cc140cefe9d3d811
#
_cell.length_a   1.000
_cell.length_b   1.000
_cell.length_c   1.000
_cell.angle_alpha   90.00
_cell.angle_beta   90.00
_cell.angle_gamma   90.00
#
_symmetry.space_group_name_H-M   'P 1'
#
loop_
_entity.id
_entity.type
_entity.pdbx_description
1 polymer ?
#
loop_
_entity_poly.entity_id
_entity_poly.type
_entity_poly.pdbx_seq_one_letter_code
_entity_poly.pdbx_strand_id
1 'polypeptide(L)'
;MKNYEVKILDENDHIFIETLRNLGMSRNVATTMAYLMNVDEASSREIEISTGLRQPEVSLAMRLMRNQSWVSVRSEKKPGKGRPIKIYSLAAPVDEIISYYEDKIYKESQATISAIKKLKVMSKKVPLTPSK
;
A
#
# COMPACT_ATOMS: atom_id res chain seq x y z
N MET A 1 5.51 15.61 -27.48
CA MET A 1 6.28 14.46 -26.98
C MET A 1 6.32 14.50 -25.46
N LYS A 2 5.81 13.46 -24.86
CA LYS A 2 5.84 13.39 -23.41
C LYS A 2 7.25 13.11 -22.93
N ASN A 3 7.77 13.99 -22.12
CA ASN A 3 9.00 13.71 -21.41
C ASN A 3 8.65 12.84 -20.21
N TYR A 4 9.03 11.59 -20.30
CA TYR A 4 8.87 10.71 -19.15
C TYR A 4 10.01 11.00 -18.19
N GLU A 5 9.67 11.68 -17.10
CA GLU A 5 10.64 11.87 -16.05
C GLU A 5 10.73 10.57 -15.26
N VAL A 6 11.88 9.92 -15.36
CA VAL A 6 12.16 8.79 -14.50
C VAL A 6 12.55 9.37 -13.15
N LYS A 7 11.62 9.32 -12.21
CA LYS A 7 11.87 9.78 -10.86
C LYS A 7 12.63 8.68 -10.12
N ILE A 8 13.80 9.05 -9.60
CA ILE A 8 14.57 8.13 -8.76
C ILE A 8 14.10 8.33 -7.32
N LEU A 9 13.78 7.24 -6.66
CA LEU A 9 13.37 7.28 -5.26
C LEU A 9 14.58 7.67 -4.40
N ASP A 10 14.40 8.69 -3.58
CA ASP A 10 15.46 9.16 -2.71
C ASP A 10 15.37 8.50 -1.32
N GLU A 11 16.25 8.92 -0.42
CA GLU A 11 16.30 8.35 0.92
C GLU A 11 15.00 8.58 1.70
N ASN A 12 14.39 9.75 1.55
CA ASN A 12 13.12 10.05 2.20
C ASN A 12 12.02 9.13 1.70
N ASP A 13 12.02 8.83 0.42
CA ASP A 13 11.06 7.88 -0.16
C ASP A 13 11.25 6.49 0.44
N HIS A 14 12.48 6.07 0.64
CA HIS A 14 12.77 4.76 1.24
C HIS A 14 12.32 4.69 2.70
N ILE A 15 12.50 5.77 3.45
CA ILE A 15 12.01 5.86 4.83
C ILE A 15 10.48 5.79 4.83
N PHE A 16 9.83 6.48 3.92
CA PHE A 16 8.38 6.47 3.78
C PHE A 16 7.87 5.05 3.49
N ILE A 17 8.53 4.37 2.55
CA ILE A 17 8.18 2.98 2.19
C ILE A 17 8.30 2.06 3.40
N GLU A 18 9.40 2.13 4.12
CA GLU A 18 9.60 1.28 5.29
C GLU A 18 8.58 1.55 6.37
N THR A 19 8.23 2.82 6.55
CA THR A 19 7.20 3.20 7.53
C THR A 19 5.84 2.64 7.14
N LEU A 20 5.47 2.72 5.87
CA LEU A 20 4.22 2.12 5.40
C LEU A 20 4.20 0.61 5.60
N ARG A 21 5.34 -0.04 5.38
CA ARG A 21 5.45 -1.48 5.61
C ARG A 21 5.24 -1.85 7.07
N ASN A 22 5.70 -0.99 7.96
CA ASN A 22 5.48 -1.20 9.40
C ASN A 22 4.01 -1.15 9.77
N LEU A 23 3.19 -0.49 8.96
CA LEU A 23 1.74 -0.45 9.17
C LEU A 23 1.03 -1.68 8.59
N GLY A 24 1.76 -2.55 7.91
CA GLY A 24 1.18 -3.75 7.32
C GLY A 24 1.02 -3.70 5.81
N MET A 25 1.45 -2.61 5.18
CA MET A 25 1.38 -2.49 3.73
C MET A 25 2.45 -3.35 3.09
N SER A 26 2.11 -4.04 1.99
CA SER A 26 3.10 -4.84 1.29
C SER A 26 4.16 -3.95 0.66
N ARG A 27 5.35 -4.50 0.48
CA ARG A 27 6.47 -3.76 -0.13
C ARG A 27 6.10 -3.24 -1.52
N ASN A 28 5.45 -4.07 -2.31
CA ASN A 28 5.10 -3.69 -3.68
C ASN A 28 4.12 -2.50 -3.71
N VAL A 29 3.12 -2.53 -2.85
CA VAL A 29 2.14 -1.44 -2.76
C VAL A 29 2.81 -0.18 -2.21
N ALA A 30 3.60 -0.31 -1.14
CA ALA A 30 4.27 0.82 -0.53
C ALA A 30 5.23 1.50 -1.51
N THR A 31 6.00 0.73 -2.24
CA THR A 31 6.95 1.25 -3.22
C THR A 31 6.24 1.95 -4.37
N THR A 32 5.19 1.33 -4.89
CA THR A 32 4.39 1.90 -5.98
C THR A 32 3.73 3.21 -5.53
N MET A 33 3.18 3.23 -4.33
CA MET A 33 2.55 4.43 -3.79
C MET A 33 3.56 5.57 -3.63
N ALA A 34 4.73 5.27 -3.08
CA ALA A 34 5.78 6.28 -2.91
C ALA A 34 6.17 6.88 -4.24
N TYR A 35 6.25 6.07 -5.28
CA TYR A 35 6.57 6.57 -6.61
C TYR A 35 5.43 7.45 -7.15
N LEU A 36 4.18 6.99 -7.05
CA LEU A 36 3.03 7.74 -7.56
C LEU A 36 2.80 9.05 -6.84
N MET A 37 3.27 9.18 -5.60
CA MET A 37 3.22 10.45 -4.88
C MET A 37 4.11 11.51 -5.50
N ASN A 38 5.14 11.10 -6.21
CA ASN A 38 6.16 11.98 -6.76
C ASN A 38 5.92 12.34 -8.21
N VAL A 39 4.89 11.77 -8.84
CA VAL A 39 4.57 12.04 -10.25
C VAL A 39 3.08 12.24 -10.37
N ASP A 40 2.67 12.93 -11.44
CA ASP A 40 1.24 13.13 -11.69
C ASP A 40 0.61 11.85 -12.20
N GLU A 41 1.28 11.14 -13.07
CA GLU A 41 0.82 9.87 -13.59
C GLU A 41 2.01 9.09 -14.14
N ALA A 42 1.85 7.78 -14.28
CA ALA A 42 2.91 6.93 -14.78
C ALA A 42 2.36 5.68 -15.45
N SER A 43 3.06 5.20 -16.47
CA SER A 43 2.76 3.91 -17.06
C SER A 43 3.35 2.80 -16.22
N SER A 44 2.87 1.56 -16.43
CA SER A 44 3.45 0.39 -15.76
C SER A 44 4.96 0.32 -15.97
N ARG A 45 5.40 0.58 -17.18
CA ARG A 45 6.82 0.50 -17.51
C ARG A 45 7.65 1.55 -16.76
N GLU A 46 7.13 2.76 -16.65
CA GLU A 46 7.81 3.81 -15.89
C GLU A 46 7.93 3.41 -14.43
N ILE A 47 6.88 2.81 -13.87
CA ILE A 47 6.91 2.33 -12.49
C ILE A 47 7.97 1.25 -12.33
N GLU A 48 8.03 0.27 -13.26
CA GLU A 48 9.02 -0.79 -13.21
C GLU A 48 10.44 -0.23 -13.24
N ILE A 49 10.70 0.68 -14.16
CA ILE A 49 12.04 1.26 -14.34
C ILE A 49 12.45 2.05 -13.10
N SER A 50 11.53 2.86 -12.58
CA SER A 50 11.84 3.76 -11.46
C SER A 50 11.93 3.06 -10.13
N THR A 51 11.16 2.00 -9.92
CA THR A 51 11.10 1.31 -8.63
C THR A 51 11.92 0.04 -8.57
N GLY A 52 12.28 -0.52 -9.73
CA GLY A 52 12.94 -1.82 -9.79
C GLY A 52 11.98 -2.99 -9.62
N LEU A 53 10.68 -2.74 -9.49
CA LEU A 53 9.69 -3.80 -9.41
C LEU A 53 9.54 -4.47 -10.77
N ARG A 54 9.20 -5.76 -10.74
CA ARG A 54 8.93 -6.52 -11.95
C ARG A 54 7.47 -6.31 -12.37
N GLN A 55 7.20 -6.56 -13.65
CA GLN A 55 5.86 -6.38 -14.18
C GLN A 55 4.76 -7.10 -13.37
N PRO A 56 4.93 -8.37 -12.96
CA PRO A 56 3.90 -9.02 -12.14
C PRO A 56 3.69 -8.36 -10.79
N GLU A 57 4.77 -7.80 -10.21
CA GLU A 57 4.68 -7.10 -8.93
C GLU A 57 3.91 -5.79 -9.06
N VAL A 58 4.15 -5.06 -10.15
CA VAL A 58 3.41 -3.82 -10.43
C VAL A 58 1.94 -4.14 -10.68
N SER A 59 1.66 -5.18 -11.47
CA SER A 59 0.28 -5.59 -11.75
C SER A 59 -0.48 -5.95 -10.48
N LEU A 60 0.16 -6.69 -9.58
CA LEU A 60 -0.47 -7.06 -8.33
C LEU A 60 -0.71 -5.84 -7.44
N ALA A 61 0.29 -4.96 -7.32
CA ALA A 61 0.15 -3.75 -6.53
C ALA A 61 -1.01 -2.89 -7.05
N MET A 62 -1.11 -2.74 -8.37
CA MET A 62 -2.18 -1.95 -8.97
C MET A 62 -3.55 -2.56 -8.74
N ARG A 63 -3.65 -3.89 -8.80
CA ARG A 63 -4.92 -4.57 -8.52
C ARG A 63 -5.38 -4.29 -7.09
N LEU A 64 -4.47 -4.41 -6.13
CA LEU A 64 -4.78 -4.17 -4.72
C LEU A 64 -5.18 -2.71 -4.49
N MET A 65 -4.45 -1.79 -5.08
CA MET A 65 -4.72 -0.37 -4.93
C MET A 65 -6.03 0.05 -5.62
N ARG A 66 -6.34 -0.55 -6.76
CA ARG A 66 -7.60 -0.28 -7.45
C ARG A 66 -8.79 -0.82 -6.65
N ASN A 67 -8.64 -1.97 -6.02
CA ASN A 67 -9.70 -2.54 -5.19
C ASN A 67 -10.06 -1.62 -4.03
N GLN A 68 -9.10 -0.82 -3.58
CA GLN A 68 -9.33 0.16 -2.52
C GLN A 68 -9.71 1.53 -3.06
N SER A 69 -9.78 1.68 -4.38
CA SER A 69 -10.02 2.96 -5.04
C SER A 69 -8.91 4.00 -4.76
N TRP A 70 -7.71 3.53 -4.53
CA TRP A 70 -6.57 4.42 -4.26
C TRP A 70 -5.89 4.91 -5.53
N VAL A 71 -6.06 4.19 -6.65
CA VAL A 71 -5.47 4.60 -7.93
C VAL A 71 -6.54 4.62 -9.02
N SER A 72 -6.33 5.48 -10.00
CA SER A 72 -7.10 5.56 -11.22
C SER A 72 -6.25 5.03 -12.36
N VAL A 73 -6.91 4.44 -13.36
CA VAL A 73 -6.22 3.98 -14.55
C VAL A 73 -6.94 4.51 -15.78
N ARG A 74 -6.17 4.97 -16.74
CA ARG A 74 -6.70 5.32 -18.06
C ARG A 74 -5.87 4.62 -19.12
N SER A 75 -6.45 4.42 -20.27
CA SER A 75 -5.74 3.83 -21.40
C SER A 75 -5.31 4.93 -22.37
N GLU A 76 -4.09 4.82 -22.84
CA GLU A 76 -3.57 5.74 -23.85
C GLU A 76 -3.16 4.92 -25.05
N LYS A 77 -3.80 5.19 -26.18
CA LYS A 77 -3.52 4.48 -27.41
C LYS A 77 -2.56 5.29 -28.27
N LYS A 78 -1.43 4.68 -28.61
CA LYS A 78 -0.49 5.32 -29.51
C LYS A 78 -0.84 4.98 -30.94
N PRO A 79 -0.82 5.97 -31.87
CA PRO A 79 -1.08 5.70 -33.27
C PRO A 79 -0.16 4.62 -33.84
N GLY A 80 -0.74 3.70 -34.58
CA GLY A 80 0.03 2.64 -35.23
C GLY A 80 0.52 1.51 -34.35
N LYS A 81 0.24 1.55 -33.06
CA LYS A 81 0.63 0.49 -32.14
C LYS A 81 -0.59 -0.27 -31.67
N GLY A 82 -0.41 -1.56 -31.42
CA GLY A 82 -1.54 -2.44 -31.15
C GLY A 82 -2.22 -2.22 -29.80
N ARG A 83 -1.50 -2.32 -28.71
CA ARG A 83 -2.13 -2.29 -27.39
C ARG A 83 -2.07 -0.91 -26.76
N PRO A 84 -3.19 -0.48 -26.16
CA PRO A 84 -3.17 0.74 -25.35
C PRO A 84 -2.23 0.58 -24.16
N ILE A 85 -1.63 1.68 -23.78
CA ILE A 85 -0.78 1.72 -22.59
C ILE A 85 -1.64 2.16 -21.42
N LYS A 86 -1.53 1.46 -20.30
CA LYS A 86 -2.23 1.86 -19.09
C LYS A 86 -1.42 2.90 -18.33
N ILE A 87 -2.09 3.97 -17.96
CA ILE A 87 -1.49 5.07 -17.23
C ILE A 87 -2.19 5.16 -15.87
N TYR A 88 -1.41 5.16 -14.81
CA TYR A 88 -1.91 5.14 -13.44
C TYR A 88 -1.63 6.46 -12.75
N SER A 89 -2.53 6.84 -11.85
CA SER A 89 -2.35 8.00 -10.99
C SER A 89 -3.03 7.74 -9.65
N LEU A 90 -2.60 8.45 -8.61
CA LEU A 90 -3.28 8.36 -7.32
C LEU A 90 -4.67 8.97 -7.44
N ALA A 91 -5.68 8.26 -6.97
CA ALA A 91 -7.06 8.71 -6.97
C ALA A 91 -7.50 9.20 -5.60
N ALA A 92 -6.76 8.84 -4.56
CA ALA A 92 -7.07 9.23 -3.19
C ALA A 92 -5.89 9.98 -2.60
N PRO A 93 -6.16 10.99 -1.76
CA PRO A 93 -5.06 11.64 -1.04
C PRO A 93 -4.33 10.63 -0.16
N VAL A 94 -3.03 10.79 -0.03
CA VAL A 94 -2.23 9.88 0.77
C VAL A 94 -2.70 9.86 2.22
N ASP A 95 -3.14 11.00 2.73
CA ASP A 95 -3.68 11.09 4.08
C ASP A 95 -4.86 10.15 4.30
N GLU A 96 -5.73 10.00 3.30
CA GLU A 96 -6.85 9.07 3.39
C GLU A 96 -6.38 7.62 3.45
N ILE A 97 -5.36 7.30 2.68
CA ILE A 97 -4.79 5.96 2.65
C ILE A 97 -4.17 5.63 4.00
N ILE A 98 -3.44 6.59 4.57
CA ILE A 98 -2.85 6.45 5.90
C ILE A 98 -3.95 6.28 6.95
N SER A 99 -5.02 7.07 6.86
CA SER A 99 -6.14 6.97 7.79
C SER A 99 -6.83 5.61 7.74
N TYR A 100 -6.88 4.99 6.56
CA TYR A 100 -7.41 3.65 6.42
C TYR A 100 -6.64 2.66 7.30
N TYR A 101 -5.30 2.75 7.28
CA TYR A 101 -4.46 1.87 8.10
C TYR A 101 -4.56 2.21 9.58
N GLU A 102 -4.69 3.49 9.90
CA GLU A 102 -4.87 3.93 11.28
C GLU A 102 -6.14 3.33 11.87
N ASP A 103 -7.26 3.43 11.15
CA ASP A 103 -8.54 2.87 11.59
C ASP A 103 -8.47 1.36 11.71
N LYS A 104 -7.85 0.71 10.76
CA LYS A 104 -7.70 -0.74 10.75
C LYS A 104 -6.92 -1.22 11.97
N ILE A 105 -5.79 -0.58 12.23
CA ILE A 105 -4.93 -0.92 13.37
C ILE A 105 -5.66 -0.66 14.68
N TYR A 106 -6.37 0.46 14.77
CA TYR A 106 -7.15 0.80 15.95
C TYR A 106 -8.19 -0.27 16.24
N LYS A 107 -8.95 -0.68 15.23
CA LYS A 107 -9.98 -1.72 15.38
C LYS A 107 -9.38 -3.05 15.78
N GLU A 108 -8.28 -3.44 15.17
CA GLU A 108 -7.57 -4.66 15.49
C GLU A 108 -7.06 -4.63 16.92
N SER A 109 -6.53 -3.48 17.34
CA SER A 109 -6.04 -3.31 18.72
C SER A 109 -7.17 -3.41 19.72
N GLN A 110 -8.32 -2.82 19.43
CA GLN A 110 -9.49 -2.90 20.33
C GLN A 110 -9.98 -4.34 20.45
N ALA A 111 -10.01 -5.06 19.35
CA ALA A 111 -10.42 -6.46 19.36
C ALA A 111 -9.44 -7.30 20.21
N THR A 112 -8.16 -7.03 20.05
CA THR A 112 -7.11 -7.73 20.81
C THR A 112 -7.22 -7.43 22.30
N ILE A 113 -7.39 -6.16 22.65
CA ILE A 113 -7.56 -5.75 24.05
C ILE A 113 -8.79 -6.39 24.67
N SER A 114 -9.91 -6.42 23.94
CA SER A 114 -11.14 -7.05 24.39
C SER A 114 -10.95 -8.54 24.64
N ALA A 115 -10.23 -9.21 23.74
CA ALA A 115 -9.94 -10.63 23.88
C ALA A 115 -9.09 -10.89 25.13
N ILE A 116 -8.10 -10.04 25.39
CA ILE A 116 -7.26 -10.16 26.59
C ILE A 116 -8.10 -10.01 27.85
N LYS A 117 -8.98 -9.00 27.88
CA LYS A 117 -9.86 -8.79 29.02
C LYS A 117 -10.77 -9.99 29.27
N LYS A 118 -11.31 -10.52 28.18
CA LYS A 118 -12.17 -11.70 28.25
C LYS A 118 -11.42 -12.91 28.83
N LEU A 119 -10.19 -13.11 28.34
CA LEU A 119 -9.35 -14.20 28.83
C LEU A 119 -9.02 -14.06 30.30
N LYS A 120 -8.78 -12.84 30.76
CA LYS A 120 -8.51 -12.58 32.16
C LYS A 120 -9.70 -12.94 33.03
N VAL A 121 -10.91 -12.61 32.59
CA VAL A 121 -12.13 -12.97 33.30
C VAL A 121 -12.30 -14.49 33.33
N MET A 122 -12.10 -15.14 32.21
CA MET A 122 -12.23 -16.59 32.11
C MET A 122 -11.20 -17.30 32.99
N SER A 123 -9.99 -16.78 33.07
CA SER A 123 -8.94 -17.42 33.89
C SER A 123 -9.25 -17.36 35.38
N LYS A 124 -10.02 -16.39 35.84
CA LYS A 124 -10.39 -16.28 37.26
C LYS A 124 -11.40 -17.32 37.66
N LYS A 125 -12.10 -17.92 36.71
CA LYS A 125 -13.07 -18.98 37.01
C LYS A 125 -12.42 -20.33 37.28
N VAL A 126 -11.16 -20.47 36.91
CA VAL A 126 -10.39 -21.67 37.15
C VAL A 126 -9.44 -21.36 38.30
N PRO A 127 -9.75 -21.82 39.52
CA PRO A 127 -8.87 -21.51 40.64
C PRO A 127 -7.52 -22.16 40.44
N LEU A 128 -6.50 -21.32 40.51
CA LEU A 128 -5.15 -21.82 40.51
C LEU A 128 -4.91 -22.53 41.81
N THR A 129 -4.56 -23.79 41.72
CA THR A 129 -4.09 -24.49 42.89
C THR A 129 -2.80 -23.79 43.30
N PRO A 130 -2.74 -23.21 44.49
CA PRO A 130 -1.51 -22.55 44.89
C PRO A 130 -0.43 -23.58 44.98
N SER A 131 0.46 -23.52 44.06
CA SER A 131 1.63 -24.35 44.13
C SER A 131 2.58 -23.67 45.08
N LYS A 132 2.93 -24.36 46.03
CA LYS A 132 3.76 -23.82 47.07
C LYS A 132 5.17 -24.06 46.85
#